data_5ec1329d12a6dfc1d8c433b3af98ed97
#
_entry.id   5ec1329d12a6dfc1d8c433b3af98ed97
#
_cell.length_a   1.000
_cell.length_b   1.000
_cell.length_c   1.000
_cell.angle_alpha   90.00
_cell.angle_beta   90.00
_cell.angle_gamma   90.00
#
_symmetry.space_group_name_H-M   'P 1'
#
loop_
_entity.id
_entity.type
_entity.pdbx_description
1 polymer ?
#
loop_
_entity_poly.entity_id
_entity_poly.type
_entity_poly.pdbx_seq_one_letter_code
_entity_poly.pdbx_strand_id
1 'polypeptide(L)'
;MAIPVAYARDGDCVLFHGSTASRLFRLCAAGAPVCLTVTLLDGLVLARSAFESSMNYRSAMVLGHCSVLHGSMKLAALERISDHLMPGRWPEIRHPSVQELRATAVLELPLDECSVKISDGGPDDPEEDIPIPVWAGVLPLSEAWGSPLPAADLAAEFSTVPDYIRGWRR
;
A
#
# COMPACT_ATOMS: atom_id res chain seq x y z
N MET A 1 -0.67 -16.15 -9.17
CA MET A 1 -1.76 -15.13 -9.32
C MET A 1 -1.43 -13.99 -8.38
N ALA A 2 -1.47 -12.74 -8.85
CA ALA A 2 -1.26 -11.54 -8.05
C ALA A 2 -2.50 -10.64 -8.18
N ILE A 3 -2.89 -9.99 -7.08
CA ILE A 3 -3.96 -8.99 -7.03
C ILE A 3 -3.56 -7.87 -6.07
N PRO A 4 -3.98 -6.63 -6.30
CA PRO A 4 -3.82 -5.55 -5.32
C PRO A 4 -4.73 -5.82 -4.11
N VAL A 5 -4.23 -5.52 -2.92
CA VAL A 5 -4.96 -5.64 -1.67
C VAL A 5 -4.75 -4.40 -0.80
N ALA A 6 -5.79 -4.00 -0.07
CA ALA A 6 -5.65 -3.06 1.02
C ALA A 6 -4.94 -3.76 2.19
N TYR A 7 -3.97 -3.09 2.79
CA TYR A 7 -3.19 -3.65 3.89
C TYR A 7 -2.90 -2.60 4.97
N ALA A 8 -2.47 -3.08 6.13
CA ALA A 8 -1.84 -2.27 7.16
C ALA A 8 -0.72 -3.06 7.83
N ARG A 9 0.30 -2.38 8.30
CA ARG A 9 1.28 -2.98 9.23
C ARG A 9 0.75 -2.89 10.66
N ASP A 10 0.87 -3.97 11.40
CA ASP A 10 0.58 -4.03 12.84
C ASP A 10 1.71 -4.77 13.56
N GLY A 11 2.58 -4.02 14.22
CA GLY A 11 3.79 -4.58 14.82
C GLY A 11 4.69 -5.26 13.77
N ASP A 12 4.94 -6.56 13.97
CA ASP A 12 5.78 -7.39 13.11
C ASP A 12 4.97 -8.25 12.14
N CYS A 13 3.80 -7.79 11.74
CA CYS A 13 2.98 -8.44 10.73
C CYS A 13 2.32 -7.45 9.77
N VAL A 14 1.85 -7.96 8.63
CA VAL A 14 1.00 -7.26 7.67
C VAL A 14 -0.39 -7.86 7.71
N LEU A 15 -1.38 -7.00 7.94
CA LEU A 15 -2.80 -7.32 7.89
C LEU A 15 -3.36 -6.97 6.52
N PHE A 16 -4.16 -7.84 5.94
CA PHE A 16 -4.89 -7.56 4.71
C PHE A 16 -6.20 -8.35 4.65
N HIS A 17 -7.14 -7.89 3.84
CA HIS A 17 -8.46 -8.50 3.77
C HIS A 17 -8.97 -8.65 2.35
N GLY A 18 -9.96 -9.52 2.19
CA GLY A 18 -10.67 -9.72 0.94
C GLY A 18 -11.87 -10.65 1.10
N SER A 19 -12.50 -11.00 -0.02
CA SER A 19 -13.67 -11.87 0.00
C SER A 19 -13.30 -13.32 0.35
N THR A 20 -14.09 -13.97 1.21
CA THR A 20 -13.98 -15.42 1.47
C THR A 20 -14.24 -16.28 0.21
N ALA A 21 -14.91 -15.72 -0.80
CA ALA A 21 -15.10 -16.38 -2.09
C ALA A 21 -13.89 -16.28 -3.02
N SER A 22 -12.95 -15.38 -2.75
CA SER A 22 -11.73 -15.19 -3.55
C SER A 22 -10.85 -16.44 -3.53
N ARG A 23 -10.43 -16.89 -4.70
CA ARG A 23 -9.51 -18.03 -4.83
C ARG A 23 -8.19 -17.76 -4.09
N LEU A 24 -7.64 -16.54 -4.21
CA LEU A 24 -6.40 -16.17 -3.52
C LEU A 24 -6.55 -16.30 -2.01
N PHE A 25 -7.58 -15.67 -1.44
CA PHE A 25 -7.81 -15.70 0.02
C PHE A 25 -8.06 -17.09 0.56
N ARG A 26 -8.75 -17.93 -0.20
CA ARG A 26 -8.94 -19.35 0.18
C ARG A 26 -7.62 -20.13 0.19
N LEU A 27 -6.74 -19.91 -0.79
CA LEU A 27 -5.44 -20.56 -0.83
C LEU A 27 -4.55 -20.07 0.32
N CYS A 28 -4.49 -18.76 0.57
CA CYS A 28 -3.75 -18.20 1.71
C CYS A 28 -4.27 -18.75 3.05
N ALA A 29 -5.60 -18.80 3.23
CA ALA A 29 -6.22 -19.35 4.44
C ALA A 29 -5.99 -20.85 4.61
N ALA A 30 -5.74 -21.58 3.52
CA ALA A 30 -5.36 -22.99 3.54
C ALA A 30 -3.85 -23.22 3.75
N GLY A 31 -3.08 -22.17 4.02
CA GLY A 31 -1.63 -22.25 4.30
C GLY A 31 -0.73 -22.29 3.07
N ALA A 32 -1.22 -21.88 1.90
CA ALA A 32 -0.34 -21.75 0.74
C ALA A 32 0.73 -20.67 0.99
N PRO A 33 1.98 -20.85 0.51
CA PRO A 33 3.01 -19.83 0.58
C PRO A 33 2.61 -18.61 -0.24
N VAL A 34 2.90 -17.41 0.28
CA VAL A 34 2.59 -16.13 -0.34
C VAL A 34 3.82 -15.26 -0.46
N CYS A 35 3.76 -14.34 -1.42
CA CYS A 35 4.67 -13.21 -1.52
C CYS A 35 3.82 -11.94 -1.58
N LEU A 36 3.98 -11.05 -0.59
CA LEU A 36 3.38 -9.73 -0.57
C LEU A 36 4.46 -8.71 -0.91
N THR A 37 4.19 -7.84 -1.89
CA THR A 37 5.12 -6.77 -2.28
C THR A 37 4.45 -5.41 -2.18
N VAL A 38 5.21 -4.44 -1.71
CA VAL A 38 4.86 -3.02 -1.73
C VAL A 38 6.00 -2.28 -2.41
N THR A 39 5.68 -1.47 -3.42
CA THR A 39 6.69 -0.66 -4.11
C THR A 39 6.17 0.76 -4.30
N LEU A 40 7.00 1.72 -3.91
CA LEU A 40 6.79 3.14 -4.12
C LEU A 40 7.87 3.62 -5.09
N LEU A 41 7.46 4.26 -6.19
CA LEU A 41 8.38 4.90 -7.11
C LEU A 41 8.61 6.34 -6.65
N ASP A 42 9.86 6.71 -6.40
CA ASP A 42 10.23 8.02 -5.87
C ASP A 42 10.85 8.95 -6.93
N GLY A 43 11.22 8.42 -8.12
CA GLY A 43 11.72 9.22 -9.23
C GLY A 43 12.40 8.42 -10.31
N LEU A 44 12.78 9.11 -11.39
CA LEU A 44 13.60 8.57 -12.46
C LEU A 44 15.02 9.12 -12.34
N VAL A 45 16.01 8.26 -12.52
CA VAL A 45 17.42 8.61 -12.59
C VAL A 45 17.82 8.62 -14.06
N LEU A 46 18.09 9.81 -14.59
CA LEU A 46 18.49 10.02 -15.97
C LEU A 46 20.01 10.22 -16.00
N ALA A 47 20.71 9.23 -16.48
CA ALA A 47 22.14 9.23 -16.64
C ALA A 47 22.52 9.64 -18.09
N ARG A 48 23.82 9.72 -18.37
CA ARG A 48 24.34 10.00 -19.71
C ARG A 48 24.30 8.80 -20.64
N SER A 49 24.10 7.60 -20.09
CA SER A 49 23.89 6.37 -20.85
C SER A 49 22.55 5.73 -20.50
N ALA A 50 22.04 4.86 -21.40
CA ALA A 50 20.85 4.07 -21.12
C ALA A 50 21.12 3.00 -20.04
N PHE A 51 22.36 2.53 -19.94
CA PHE A 51 22.75 1.51 -18.99
C PHE A 51 22.74 2.02 -17.55
N GLU A 52 23.23 3.24 -17.31
CA GLU A 52 23.27 3.86 -15.98
C GLU A 52 21.95 4.57 -15.61
N SER A 53 21.03 4.74 -16.58
CA SER A 53 19.71 5.28 -16.26
C SER A 53 18.86 4.26 -15.49
N SER A 54 18.17 4.73 -14.45
CA SER A 54 17.48 3.87 -13.49
C SER A 54 16.27 4.60 -12.86
N MET A 55 15.82 4.11 -11.71
CA MET A 55 14.76 4.73 -10.93
C MET A 55 15.10 4.72 -9.44
N ASN A 56 14.62 5.73 -8.72
CA ASN A 56 14.60 5.75 -7.27
C ASN A 56 13.28 5.17 -6.78
N TYR A 57 13.36 4.29 -5.78
CA TYR A 57 12.19 3.58 -5.25
C TYR A 57 12.46 3.01 -3.85
N ARG A 58 11.39 2.73 -3.16
CA ARG A 58 11.37 1.93 -1.92
C ARG A 58 10.52 0.70 -2.15
N SER A 59 11.06 -0.46 -1.94
CA SER A 59 10.33 -1.73 -2.12
C SER A 59 10.52 -2.63 -0.93
N ALA A 60 9.43 -3.26 -0.49
CA ALA A 60 9.43 -4.32 0.50
C ALA A 60 8.80 -5.58 -0.11
N MET A 61 9.40 -6.72 0.17
CA MET A 61 8.90 -8.04 -0.19
C MET A 61 8.84 -8.90 1.08
N VAL A 62 7.68 -9.49 1.34
CA VAL A 62 7.44 -10.36 2.49
C VAL A 62 7.03 -11.73 1.99
N LEU A 63 7.75 -12.75 2.40
CA LEU A 63 7.47 -14.15 2.10
C LEU A 63 6.93 -14.84 3.35
N GLY A 64 6.09 -15.86 3.18
CA GLY A 64 5.61 -16.64 4.32
C GLY A 64 4.25 -17.27 4.10
N HIS A 65 3.62 -17.61 5.22
CA HIS A 65 2.31 -18.22 5.29
C HIS A 65 1.38 -17.36 6.14
N CYS A 66 0.13 -17.23 5.69
CA CYS A 66 -0.84 -16.41 6.41
C CYS A 66 -1.56 -17.19 7.51
N SER A 67 -1.88 -16.49 8.59
CA SER A 67 -2.85 -16.89 9.59
C SER A 67 -4.18 -16.20 9.36
N VAL A 68 -5.29 -16.91 9.64
CA VAL A 68 -6.65 -16.35 9.53
C VAL A 68 -7.06 -15.74 10.86
N LEU A 69 -7.47 -14.48 10.84
CA LEU A 69 -7.97 -13.81 12.03
C LEU A 69 -9.48 -14.01 12.21
N HIS A 70 -9.90 -14.24 13.44
CA HIS A 70 -11.28 -14.51 13.82
C HIS A 70 -11.76 -13.61 14.98
N GLY A 71 -13.08 -13.53 15.17
CA GLY A 71 -13.70 -12.85 16.31
C GLY A 71 -13.27 -11.40 16.47
N SER A 72 -12.90 -11.00 17.67
CA SER A 72 -12.47 -9.63 18.00
C SER A 72 -11.17 -9.21 17.29
N MET A 73 -10.23 -10.14 17.09
CA MET A 73 -8.99 -9.85 16.36
C MET A 73 -9.26 -9.48 14.90
N LYS A 74 -10.22 -10.15 14.25
CA LYS A 74 -10.65 -9.81 12.90
C LYS A 74 -11.23 -8.41 12.81
N LEU A 75 -12.07 -8.01 13.76
CA LEU A 75 -12.66 -6.66 13.78
C LEU A 75 -11.58 -5.60 14.01
N ALA A 76 -10.70 -5.81 14.97
CA ALA A 76 -9.57 -4.91 15.25
C ALA A 76 -8.64 -4.77 14.04
N ALA A 77 -8.36 -5.85 13.32
CA ALA A 77 -7.57 -5.81 12.10
C ALA A 77 -8.25 -5.02 10.97
N LEU A 78 -9.57 -5.13 10.80
CA LEU A 78 -10.33 -4.33 9.84
C LEU A 78 -10.30 -2.84 10.19
N GLU A 79 -10.43 -2.50 11.47
CA GLU A 79 -10.26 -1.13 11.97
C GLU A 79 -8.86 -0.60 11.65
N ARG A 80 -7.82 -1.38 11.96
CA ARG A 80 -6.42 -1.02 11.68
C ARG A 80 -6.16 -0.77 10.19
N ILE A 81 -6.69 -1.63 9.32
CA ILE A 81 -6.58 -1.46 7.87
C ILE A 81 -7.33 -0.21 7.41
N SER A 82 -8.52 0.04 7.96
CA SER A 82 -9.30 1.23 7.63
C SER A 82 -8.61 2.51 8.06
N ASP A 83 -8.06 2.56 9.27
CA ASP A 83 -7.33 3.72 9.78
C ASP A 83 -6.02 3.97 9.03
N HIS A 84 -5.33 2.91 8.57
CA HIS A 84 -4.15 3.06 7.73
C HIS A 84 -4.47 3.72 6.38
N LEU A 85 -5.61 3.35 5.77
CA LEU A 85 -6.03 3.87 4.46
C LEU A 85 -6.76 5.22 4.56
N MET A 86 -7.54 5.39 5.61
CA MET A 86 -8.47 6.51 5.81
C MET A 86 -8.41 6.98 7.28
N PRO A 87 -7.30 7.61 7.72
CA PRO A 87 -7.09 7.99 9.11
C PRO A 87 -8.23 8.86 9.64
N GLY A 88 -8.80 8.47 10.79
CA GLY A 88 -9.89 9.18 11.46
C GLY A 88 -11.29 8.90 10.91
N ARG A 89 -11.43 8.04 9.89
CA ARG A 89 -12.74 7.74 9.28
C ARG A 89 -13.54 6.69 10.04
N TRP A 90 -12.90 5.73 10.68
CA TRP A 90 -13.56 4.58 11.30
C TRP A 90 -14.67 4.94 12.30
N PRO A 91 -14.50 5.94 13.21
CA PRO A 91 -15.55 6.31 14.16
C PRO A 91 -16.83 6.92 13.56
N GLU A 92 -16.74 7.43 12.32
CA GLU A 92 -17.86 8.11 11.66
C GLU A 92 -18.72 7.18 10.81
N ILE A 93 -18.23 5.98 10.52
CA ILE A 93 -18.91 5.06 9.61
C ILE A 93 -19.56 3.89 10.37
N ARG A 94 -20.56 3.31 9.76
CA ARG A 94 -21.19 2.10 10.27
C ARG A 94 -20.17 0.95 10.30
N HIS A 95 -20.06 0.28 11.42
CA HIS A 95 -19.23 -0.90 11.54
C HIS A 95 -19.77 -2.07 10.72
N PRO A 96 -18.93 -3.05 10.35
CA PRO A 96 -19.34 -4.20 9.57
C PRO A 96 -20.44 -5.01 10.28
N SER A 97 -21.48 -5.39 9.54
CA SER A 97 -22.50 -6.32 10.00
C SER A 97 -21.95 -7.74 10.13
N VAL A 98 -22.67 -8.62 10.83
CA VAL A 98 -22.33 -10.04 10.96
C VAL A 98 -22.20 -10.73 9.60
N GLN A 99 -23.05 -10.37 8.63
CA GLN A 99 -23.02 -10.94 7.29
C GLN A 99 -21.76 -10.47 6.52
N GLU A 100 -21.42 -9.20 6.60
CA GLU A 100 -20.21 -8.64 5.98
C GLU A 100 -18.94 -9.26 6.60
N LEU A 101 -18.89 -9.40 7.91
CA LEU A 101 -17.80 -10.10 8.59
C LEU A 101 -17.67 -11.55 8.11
N ARG A 102 -18.78 -12.29 7.93
CA ARG A 102 -18.74 -13.66 7.42
C ARG A 102 -18.24 -13.73 5.97
N ALA A 103 -18.55 -12.75 5.15
CA ALA A 103 -18.11 -12.68 3.74
C ALA A 103 -16.66 -12.20 3.56
N THR A 104 -16.03 -11.67 4.60
CA THR A 104 -14.66 -11.12 4.56
C THR A 104 -13.68 -12.10 5.20
N ALA A 105 -12.60 -12.43 4.51
CA ALA A 105 -11.41 -13.06 5.08
C ALA A 105 -10.44 -11.95 5.51
N VAL A 106 -9.89 -12.05 6.72
CA VAL A 106 -8.81 -11.19 7.21
C VAL A 106 -7.63 -12.07 7.54
N LEU A 107 -6.50 -11.73 6.97
CA LEU A 107 -5.27 -12.51 7.04
C LEU A 107 -4.16 -11.66 7.65
N GLU A 108 -3.30 -12.34 8.38
CA GLU A 108 -2.07 -11.83 8.96
C GLU A 108 -0.88 -12.55 8.33
N LEU A 109 0.12 -11.81 7.87
CA LEU A 109 1.38 -12.33 7.35
C LEU A 109 2.53 -11.81 8.22
N PRO A 110 3.29 -12.67 8.90
CA PRO A 110 4.46 -12.26 9.67
C PRO A 110 5.54 -11.62 8.79
N LEU A 111 6.33 -10.69 9.37
CA LEU A 111 7.46 -10.03 8.71
C LEU A 111 8.80 -10.77 8.93
N ASP A 112 8.76 -12.05 9.36
CA ASP A 112 9.95 -12.83 9.67
C ASP A 112 10.87 -13.02 8.47
N GLU A 113 10.29 -13.20 7.28
CA GLU A 113 11.01 -13.31 6.01
C GLU A 113 10.71 -12.11 5.13
N CYS A 114 11.41 -11.00 5.36
CA CYS A 114 11.24 -9.79 4.56
C CYS A 114 12.55 -9.29 3.98
N SER A 115 12.45 -8.63 2.82
CA SER A 115 13.55 -7.93 2.16
C SER A 115 13.09 -6.53 1.81
N VAL A 116 13.95 -5.54 2.10
CA VAL A 116 13.70 -4.14 1.75
C VAL A 116 14.82 -3.66 0.84
N LYS A 117 14.45 -2.98 -0.24
CA LYS A 117 15.40 -2.31 -1.14
C LYS A 117 15.01 -0.84 -1.30
N ILE A 118 15.98 0.03 -1.08
CA ILE A 118 15.85 1.49 -1.25
C ILE A 118 16.90 1.92 -2.26
N SER A 119 16.48 2.69 -3.26
CA SER A 119 17.34 3.39 -4.22
C SER A 119 16.94 4.86 -4.18
N ASP A 120 17.89 5.73 -3.84
CA ASP A 120 17.67 7.18 -3.62
C ASP A 120 18.82 8.05 -4.13
N GLY A 121 19.71 7.47 -4.96
CA GLY A 121 20.90 8.13 -5.52
C GLY A 121 20.63 8.97 -6.76
N GLY A 122 21.65 9.75 -7.15
CA GLY A 122 21.77 10.34 -8.47
C GLY A 122 22.28 9.37 -9.54
N PRO A 123 22.52 9.87 -10.78
CA PRO A 123 23.22 9.08 -11.79
C PRO A 123 24.66 8.80 -11.37
N ASP A 124 25.14 7.59 -11.64
CA ASP A 124 26.50 7.13 -11.37
C ASP A 124 27.18 6.82 -12.71
N ASP A 125 27.41 7.90 -13.48
CA ASP A 125 28.03 7.79 -14.81
C ASP A 125 29.52 7.48 -14.69
N PRO A 126 30.08 6.60 -15.54
CA PRO A 126 31.53 6.38 -15.64
C PRO A 126 32.24 7.65 -16.15
N GLU A 127 33.52 7.78 -15.83
CA GLU A 127 34.32 8.99 -16.16
C GLU A 127 34.29 9.34 -17.66
N GLU A 128 34.30 8.34 -18.52
CA GLU A 128 34.24 8.49 -19.98
C GLU A 128 32.91 9.10 -20.47
N ASP A 129 31.83 8.97 -19.73
CA ASP A 129 30.50 9.48 -20.11
C ASP A 129 30.27 10.92 -19.58
N ILE A 130 31.02 11.36 -18.56
CA ILE A 130 30.86 12.70 -17.97
C ILE A 130 30.91 13.85 -19.00
N PRO A 131 31.78 13.79 -20.06
CA PRO A 131 31.86 14.86 -21.07
C PRO A 131 30.68 14.87 -22.07
N ILE A 132 29.79 13.85 -22.08
CA ILE A 132 28.67 13.79 -23.02
C ILE A 132 27.71 14.96 -22.74
N PRO A 133 27.40 15.83 -23.75
CA PRO A 133 26.67 17.08 -23.55
C PRO A 133 25.16 16.84 -23.49
N VAL A 134 24.71 15.98 -22.58
CA VAL A 134 23.28 15.74 -22.28
C VAL A 134 22.99 16.02 -20.81
N TRP A 135 21.76 16.42 -20.53
CA TRP A 135 21.33 16.62 -19.15
C TRP A 135 21.30 15.29 -18.40
N ALA A 136 21.82 15.25 -17.19
CA ALA A 136 21.75 14.11 -16.29
C ALA A 136 21.34 14.56 -14.89
N GLY A 137 20.55 13.74 -14.19
CA GLY A 137 20.04 14.06 -12.86
C GLY A 137 18.85 13.20 -12.46
N VAL A 138 18.15 13.61 -11.42
CA VAL A 138 16.95 12.93 -10.92
C VAL A 138 15.71 13.75 -11.27
N LEU A 139 14.70 13.07 -11.81
CA LEU A 139 13.34 13.60 -11.94
C LEU A 139 12.49 13.02 -10.81
N PRO A 140 12.23 13.77 -9.71
CA PRO A 140 11.44 13.26 -8.60
C PRO A 140 9.99 12.99 -8.99
N LEU A 141 9.41 11.92 -8.44
CA LEU A 141 7.98 11.64 -8.50
C LEU A 141 7.37 11.88 -7.12
N SER A 142 6.24 12.58 -7.08
CA SER A 142 5.44 12.74 -5.87
C SER A 142 3.99 12.39 -6.15
N GLU A 143 3.34 11.73 -5.18
CA GLU A 143 1.91 11.47 -5.21
C GLU A 143 1.20 12.46 -4.28
N ALA A 144 0.04 12.94 -4.70
CA ALA A 144 -0.77 13.85 -3.91
C ALA A 144 -2.26 13.52 -4.07
N TRP A 145 -3.01 13.74 -3.00
CA TRP A 145 -4.47 13.69 -3.07
C TRP A 145 -5.00 14.87 -3.89
N GLY A 146 -5.94 14.60 -4.80
CA GLY A 146 -6.67 15.64 -5.51
C GLY A 146 -7.75 16.31 -4.63
N SER A 147 -8.47 17.26 -5.22
CA SER A 147 -9.63 17.87 -4.55
C SER A 147 -10.71 16.83 -4.29
N PRO A 148 -11.28 16.76 -3.07
CA PRO A 148 -12.39 15.85 -2.77
C PRO A 148 -13.59 16.11 -3.67
N LEU A 149 -14.20 15.04 -4.16
CA LEU A 149 -15.44 15.08 -4.95
C LEU A 149 -16.57 14.47 -4.12
N PRO A 150 -17.66 15.23 -3.84
CA PRO A 150 -18.79 14.71 -3.08
C PRO A 150 -19.54 13.62 -3.86
N ALA A 151 -20.16 12.69 -3.14
CA ALA A 151 -21.09 11.75 -3.74
C ALA A 151 -22.31 12.49 -4.31
N ALA A 152 -22.88 12.00 -5.42
CA ALA A 152 -24.00 12.66 -6.09
C ALA A 152 -25.29 12.69 -5.25
N ASP A 153 -25.43 11.77 -4.31
CA ASP A 153 -26.55 11.62 -3.37
C ASP A 153 -26.27 12.21 -1.98
N LEU A 154 -25.17 12.96 -1.83
CA LEU A 154 -24.80 13.56 -0.56
C LEU A 154 -25.77 14.69 -0.21
N ALA A 155 -26.42 14.60 0.96
CA ALA A 155 -27.31 15.65 1.44
C ALA A 155 -26.53 16.95 1.72
N ALA A 156 -27.15 18.10 1.45
CA ALA A 156 -26.52 19.42 1.51
C ALA A 156 -25.89 19.73 2.88
N GLU A 157 -26.50 19.26 3.96
CA GLU A 157 -26.02 19.42 5.33
C GLU A 157 -24.67 18.73 5.59
N PHE A 158 -24.30 17.71 4.79
CA PHE A 158 -23.01 16.98 4.87
C PHE A 158 -22.02 17.39 3.79
N SER A 159 -22.28 18.46 3.03
CA SER A 159 -21.45 18.89 1.89
C SER A 159 -20.07 19.41 2.30
N THR A 160 -19.88 19.78 3.56
CA THR A 160 -18.58 20.24 4.06
C THR A 160 -17.63 19.07 4.23
N VAL A 161 -16.49 19.12 3.53
CA VAL A 161 -15.45 18.10 3.67
C VAL A 161 -14.83 18.17 5.07
N PRO A 162 -14.80 17.09 5.85
CA PRO A 162 -14.18 17.05 7.18
C PRO A 162 -12.70 17.45 7.15
N ASP A 163 -12.23 18.11 8.21
CA ASP A 163 -10.85 18.61 8.28
C ASP A 163 -9.81 17.51 8.23
N TYR A 164 -10.09 16.34 8.81
CA TYR A 164 -9.17 15.21 8.76
C TYR A 164 -8.95 14.73 7.31
N ILE A 165 -9.98 14.75 6.45
CA ILE A 165 -9.83 14.39 5.02
C ILE A 165 -8.96 15.41 4.29
N ARG A 166 -9.14 16.72 4.57
CA ARG A 166 -8.31 17.77 3.99
C ARG A 166 -6.85 17.69 4.45
N GLY A 167 -6.64 17.12 5.63
CA GLY A 167 -5.32 16.94 6.25
C GLY A 167 -4.54 15.74 5.74
N TRP A 168 -5.15 14.83 5.00
CA TRP A 168 -4.42 13.62 4.53
C TRP A 168 -3.24 13.98 3.64
N ARG A 169 -2.12 13.29 3.87
CA ARG A 169 -0.90 13.37 3.06
C ARG A 169 -0.53 11.95 2.63
N ARG A 170 0.15 11.86 1.51
CA ARG A 170 0.66 10.60 1.00
C ARG A 170 2.20 10.62 0.93
#